data_23f2d2fee8c11a4c430b6a6523c30966
#
_entry.id   23f2d2fee8c11a4c430b6a6523c30966
#
_cell.length_a   1.000
_cell.length_b   1.000
_cell.length_c   1.000
_cell.angle_alpha   90.00
_cell.angle_beta   90.00
_cell.angle_gamma   90.00
#
_symmetry.space_group_name_H-M   'P 1'
#
loop_
_entity.id
_entity.type
_entity.pdbx_description
1 polymer ?
#
loop_
_entity_poly.entity_id
_entity_poly.type
_entity_poly.pdbx_seq_one_letter_code
_entity_poly.pdbx_strand_id
1 'polypeptide(L)'
;MPELFVTNYNRNFTGVSATAANVLRQQVNRHELVLVGQPLPGCPVPLTRAAAGRITRKHPPQDRPFAIWHVRRNPEMRSALWLRDVRGANMRIVFTSAAQRLHSAYPRWLIRQMDAVIATTERAAEFVPHVRAVVPHGVDTDVFSPATNRGAAWEQLGFGGTHGIATVGRIRPEKGTDLFVEAMLRLLPERPGAVALVIGRAGGKHEAFLTKLKAQVEAAGLAERLLFVGEYPAADLPKLMRALSLVVQLPRYEGYGMVPLEALASGVPFVGSDAGYYGAFSNGGRVGKVVPLGAAEAAAQAALSLLEREDQTALSEAARHWAEHRFSARAEADGIEAVYNALWERG
;
A
#
# COMPACT_ATOMS: atom_id res chain seq x y z
N MET A 1 -15.21 7.96 26.85
CA MET A 1 -15.79 6.69 26.32
C MET A 1 -15.45 6.61 24.84
N PRO A 2 -14.98 5.44 24.34
CA PRO A 2 -14.51 5.35 22.96
C PRO A 2 -15.55 5.79 21.96
N GLU A 3 -15.16 6.71 21.09
CA GLU A 3 -16.01 7.25 20.01
C GLU A 3 -15.72 6.56 18.66
N LEU A 4 -14.51 5.95 18.53
CA LEU A 4 -14.04 5.35 17.30
C LEU A 4 -13.56 3.90 17.52
N PHE A 5 -14.08 2.97 16.71
CA PHE A 5 -13.71 1.56 16.72
C PHE A 5 -13.18 1.18 15.35
N VAL A 6 -11.88 0.89 15.26
CA VAL A 6 -11.23 0.47 14.01
C VAL A 6 -11.03 -1.04 14.03
N THR A 7 -11.48 -1.72 12.97
CA THR A 7 -11.47 -3.18 12.92
C THR A 7 -10.28 -3.75 12.14
N ASN A 8 -9.72 -4.86 12.62
CA ASN A 8 -8.79 -5.72 11.89
C ASN A 8 -9.03 -7.19 12.28
N TYR A 9 -9.83 -7.92 11.49
CA TYR A 9 -10.16 -9.32 11.81
C TYR A 9 -9.27 -10.34 11.11
N ASN A 10 -8.37 -9.90 10.24
CA ASN A 10 -7.47 -10.81 9.53
C ASN A 10 -6.27 -11.17 10.42
N ARG A 11 -6.01 -12.48 10.58
CA ARG A 11 -4.84 -12.98 11.30
C ARG A 11 -3.54 -12.74 10.52
N ASN A 12 -3.61 -12.75 9.19
CA ASN A 12 -2.44 -12.48 8.35
C ASN A 12 -2.28 -10.97 8.19
N PHE A 13 -1.07 -10.48 8.37
CA PHE A 13 -0.73 -9.10 8.04
C PHE A 13 -0.71 -8.93 6.52
N THR A 14 -1.49 -8.00 6.02
CA THR A 14 -1.67 -7.74 4.56
C THR A 14 -1.57 -6.24 4.28
N GLY A 15 -1.55 -5.83 3.02
CA GLY A 15 -1.58 -4.40 2.65
C GLY A 15 -2.74 -3.64 3.31
N VAL A 16 -3.94 -4.24 3.40
CA VAL A 16 -5.09 -3.64 4.12
C VAL A 16 -4.80 -3.50 5.62
N SER A 17 -4.05 -4.42 6.21
CA SER A 17 -3.66 -4.32 7.63
C SER A 17 -2.59 -3.23 7.82
N ALA A 18 -1.66 -3.10 6.88
CA ALA A 18 -0.63 -2.06 6.91
C ALA A 18 -1.24 -0.66 6.81
N THR A 19 -2.14 -0.43 5.84
CA THR A 19 -2.83 0.88 5.70
C THR A 19 -3.70 1.19 6.92
N ALA A 20 -4.39 0.19 7.49
CA ALA A 20 -5.14 0.36 8.72
C ALA A 20 -4.24 0.76 9.89
N ALA A 21 -3.06 0.15 10.04
CA ALA A 21 -2.09 0.50 11.07
C ALA A 21 -1.55 1.92 10.89
N ASN A 22 -1.23 2.32 9.65
CA ASN A 22 -0.74 3.65 9.33
C ASN A 22 -1.73 4.74 9.78
N VAL A 23 -3.00 4.60 9.40
CA VAL A 23 -4.07 5.53 9.79
C VAL A 23 -4.28 5.54 11.31
N LEU A 24 -4.35 4.35 11.92
CA LEU A 24 -4.64 4.21 13.35
C LEU A 24 -3.58 4.88 14.20
N ARG A 25 -2.28 4.76 13.85
CA ARG A 25 -1.19 5.48 14.54
C ARG A 25 -1.33 6.99 14.49
N GLN A 26 -1.90 7.54 13.42
CA GLN A 26 -2.17 8.99 13.30
C GLN A 26 -3.39 9.44 14.13
N GLN A 27 -4.36 8.53 14.34
CA GLN A 27 -5.63 8.85 15.01
C GLN A 27 -5.62 8.61 16.53
N VAL A 28 -4.68 7.79 17.04
CA VAL A 28 -4.65 7.36 18.46
C VAL A 28 -4.54 8.51 19.46
N ASN A 29 -3.90 9.61 19.08
CA ASN A 29 -3.76 10.79 19.93
C ASN A 29 -4.85 11.86 19.68
N ARG A 30 -5.78 11.61 18.76
CA ARG A 30 -6.83 12.56 18.38
C ARG A 30 -8.21 12.12 18.84
N HIS A 31 -8.38 10.81 19.03
CA HIS A 31 -9.66 10.19 19.39
C HIS A 31 -9.53 9.21 20.53
N GLU A 32 -10.57 9.09 21.34
CA GLU A 32 -10.75 7.91 22.21
C GLU A 32 -11.06 6.69 21.35
N LEU A 33 -10.01 5.99 20.90
CA LEU A 33 -10.02 4.99 19.86
C LEU A 33 -9.77 3.58 20.40
N VAL A 34 -10.46 2.59 19.84
CA VAL A 34 -10.30 1.16 20.13
C VAL A 34 -9.98 0.39 18.84
N LEU A 35 -8.88 -0.38 18.85
CA LEU A 35 -8.63 -1.42 17.86
C LEU A 35 -9.42 -2.68 18.23
N VAL A 36 -10.12 -3.27 17.25
CA VAL A 36 -10.96 -4.45 17.45
C VAL A 36 -10.46 -5.63 16.61
N GLY A 37 -10.12 -6.73 17.26
CA GLY A 37 -9.78 -8.00 16.61
C GLY A 37 -8.32 -8.41 16.73
N GLN A 38 -7.55 -8.40 15.65
CA GLN A 38 -6.14 -8.82 15.64
C GLN A 38 -5.21 -7.61 15.86
N PRO A 39 -4.04 -7.81 16.50
CA PRO A 39 -3.08 -6.74 16.73
C PRO A 39 -2.52 -6.17 15.42
N LEU A 40 -2.15 -4.89 15.48
CA LEU A 40 -1.45 -4.17 14.42
C LEU A 40 -0.16 -3.57 14.99
N PRO A 41 0.96 -3.59 14.25
CA PRO A 41 2.24 -3.07 14.71
C PRO A 41 2.16 -1.59 15.09
N GLY A 42 2.69 -1.24 16.27
CA GLY A 42 2.70 0.15 16.77
C GLY A 42 1.33 0.73 17.11
N CYS A 43 0.31 -0.12 17.24
CA CYS A 43 -1.06 0.28 17.57
C CYS A 43 -1.47 -0.20 18.97
N PRO A 44 -2.52 0.38 19.58
CA PRO A 44 -3.04 -0.08 20.87
C PRO A 44 -3.41 -1.56 20.90
N VAL A 45 -3.34 -2.16 22.08
CA VAL A 45 -3.76 -3.56 22.28
C VAL A 45 -5.22 -3.73 21.90
N PRO A 46 -5.55 -4.66 21.00
CA PRO A 46 -6.91 -4.80 20.51
C PRO A 46 -7.86 -5.40 21.54
N LEU A 47 -9.09 -4.95 21.52
CA LEU A 47 -10.19 -5.61 22.21
C LEU A 47 -10.76 -6.75 21.37
N THR A 48 -11.32 -7.74 22.06
CA THR A 48 -12.14 -8.77 21.39
C THR A 48 -13.41 -8.15 20.83
N ARG A 49 -13.99 -8.76 19.79
CA ARG A 49 -15.27 -8.31 19.20
C ARG A 49 -16.39 -8.23 20.26
N ALA A 50 -16.43 -9.23 21.17
CA ALA A 50 -17.43 -9.27 22.23
C ALA A 50 -17.27 -8.11 23.24
N ALA A 51 -16.03 -7.81 23.64
CA ALA A 51 -15.73 -6.70 24.55
C ALA A 51 -16.07 -5.36 23.90
N ALA A 52 -15.60 -5.11 22.67
CA ALA A 52 -15.91 -3.89 21.94
C ALA A 52 -17.42 -3.70 21.74
N GLY A 53 -18.14 -4.76 21.35
CA GLY A 53 -19.59 -4.70 21.20
C GLY A 53 -20.36 -4.43 22.49
N ARG A 54 -19.87 -4.91 23.65
CA ARG A 54 -20.45 -4.56 24.95
C ARG A 54 -20.24 -3.08 25.29
N ILE A 55 -19.04 -2.56 25.04
CA ILE A 55 -18.73 -1.15 25.28
C ILE A 55 -19.62 -0.26 24.41
N THR A 56 -19.66 -0.50 23.09
CA THR A 56 -20.47 0.29 22.15
C THR A 56 -21.96 0.35 22.56
N ARG A 57 -22.50 -0.74 23.10
CA ARG A 57 -23.92 -0.81 23.51
C ARG A 57 -24.22 -0.16 24.85
N LYS A 58 -23.31 -0.33 25.83
CA LYS A 58 -23.55 0.08 27.22
C LYS A 58 -23.02 1.49 27.52
N HIS A 59 -22.10 1.94 26.73
CA HIS A 59 -21.34 3.16 26.99
C HIS A 59 -21.24 3.98 25.70
N PRO A 60 -22.31 4.69 25.29
CA PRO A 60 -22.23 5.61 24.16
C PRO A 60 -21.19 6.70 24.44
N PRO A 61 -20.58 7.29 23.40
CA PRO A 61 -19.65 8.41 23.56
C PRO A 61 -20.37 9.56 24.29
N GLN A 62 -19.66 10.29 25.15
CA GLN A 62 -20.26 11.39 25.91
C GLN A 62 -20.45 12.65 25.06
N ASP A 63 -19.48 12.91 24.17
CA ASP A 63 -19.41 14.16 23.39
C ASP A 63 -19.78 13.95 21.91
N ARG A 64 -20.32 12.79 21.56
CA ARG A 64 -20.71 12.45 20.20
C ARG A 64 -22.08 11.77 20.17
N PRO A 65 -22.90 12.01 19.13
CA PRO A 65 -24.25 11.43 19.05
C PRO A 65 -24.25 9.89 18.92
N PHE A 66 -23.17 9.31 18.43
CA PHE A 66 -22.99 7.86 18.25
C PHE A 66 -21.50 7.48 18.11
N ALA A 67 -21.19 6.19 18.28
CA ALA A 67 -19.87 5.65 17.99
C ALA A 67 -19.72 5.38 16.47
N ILE A 68 -18.50 5.51 15.95
CA ILE A 68 -18.17 5.11 14.57
C ILE A 68 -17.40 3.79 14.60
N TRP A 69 -17.86 2.83 13.78
CA TRP A 69 -17.13 1.61 13.47
C TRP A 69 -16.57 1.68 12.05
N HIS A 70 -15.24 1.76 11.93
CA HIS A 70 -14.57 1.79 10.65
C HIS A 70 -14.11 0.38 10.24
N VAL A 71 -14.68 -0.12 9.16
CA VAL A 71 -14.50 -1.49 8.65
C VAL A 71 -13.88 -1.49 7.25
N ARG A 72 -13.16 -2.57 6.90
CA ARG A 72 -12.46 -2.69 5.61
C ARG A 72 -12.69 -4.02 4.90
N ARG A 73 -13.39 -4.97 5.54
CA ARG A 73 -13.59 -6.33 5.02
C ARG A 73 -15.01 -6.84 5.27
N ASN A 74 -15.44 -7.80 4.45
CA ASN A 74 -16.78 -8.41 4.56
C ASN A 74 -17.11 -8.96 5.97
N PRO A 75 -16.21 -9.72 6.66
CA PRO A 75 -16.49 -10.19 8.01
C PRO A 75 -16.66 -9.06 9.03
N GLU A 76 -15.96 -7.96 8.82
CA GLU A 76 -16.04 -6.76 9.66
C GLU A 76 -17.36 -6.04 9.44
N MET A 77 -17.77 -5.80 8.19
CA MET A 77 -19.07 -5.24 7.83
C MET A 77 -20.21 -6.06 8.43
N ARG A 78 -20.19 -7.40 8.23
CA ARG A 78 -21.22 -8.30 8.79
C ARG A 78 -21.33 -8.21 10.30
N SER A 79 -20.18 -8.17 10.99
CA SER A 79 -20.15 -8.07 12.45
C SER A 79 -20.70 -6.74 12.95
N ALA A 80 -20.34 -5.63 12.27
CA ALA A 80 -20.82 -4.29 12.60
C ALA A 80 -22.33 -4.15 12.35
N LEU A 81 -22.84 -4.66 11.23
CA LEU A 81 -24.27 -4.70 10.93
C LEU A 81 -25.06 -5.46 12.01
N TRP A 82 -24.59 -6.65 12.40
CA TRP A 82 -25.23 -7.41 13.44
C TRP A 82 -25.27 -6.62 14.78
N LEU A 83 -24.19 -5.94 15.12
CA LEU A 83 -24.11 -5.13 16.33
C LEU A 83 -25.08 -3.92 16.28
N ARG A 84 -25.17 -3.22 15.15
CA ARG A 84 -26.05 -2.06 14.96
C ARG A 84 -27.53 -2.51 14.88
N ASP A 85 -27.85 -3.41 13.96
CA ASP A 85 -29.23 -3.69 13.55
C ASP A 85 -29.93 -4.75 14.41
N VAL A 86 -29.18 -5.74 14.96
CA VAL A 86 -29.73 -6.81 15.79
C VAL A 86 -29.54 -6.53 17.28
N ARG A 87 -28.37 -5.97 17.66
CA ARG A 87 -28.07 -5.70 19.08
C ARG A 87 -28.42 -4.28 19.52
N GLY A 88 -28.90 -3.43 18.61
CA GLY A 88 -29.36 -2.08 18.89
C GLY A 88 -28.28 -1.11 19.38
N ALA A 89 -27.02 -1.30 18.92
CA ALA A 89 -25.95 -0.39 19.30
C ALA A 89 -26.09 0.96 18.58
N ASN A 90 -25.98 2.07 19.34
CA ASN A 90 -26.00 3.42 18.77
C ASN A 90 -24.66 3.72 18.09
N MET A 91 -24.57 3.40 16.81
CA MET A 91 -23.34 3.53 16.03
C MET A 91 -23.61 3.78 14.55
N ARG A 92 -22.62 4.31 13.84
CA ARG A 92 -22.54 4.38 12.38
C ARG A 92 -21.37 3.55 11.86
N ILE A 93 -21.52 3.01 10.65
CA ILE A 93 -20.53 2.13 10.04
C ILE A 93 -19.93 2.83 8.84
N VAL A 94 -18.62 3.08 8.89
CA VAL A 94 -17.83 3.61 7.77
C VAL A 94 -17.06 2.46 7.12
N PHE A 95 -17.11 2.34 5.80
CA PHE A 95 -16.38 1.32 5.04
C PHE A 95 -15.38 1.98 4.10
N THR A 96 -14.12 1.51 4.11
CA THR A 96 -13.11 1.90 3.09
C THR A 96 -12.98 0.82 2.03
N SER A 97 -13.16 1.22 0.76
CA SER A 97 -13.04 0.37 -0.43
C SER A 97 -11.83 0.76 -1.29
N ALA A 98 -10.94 -0.22 -1.52
CA ALA A 98 -9.81 -0.07 -2.45
C ALA A 98 -9.99 -0.87 -3.75
N ALA A 99 -11.14 -1.53 -3.95
CA ALA A 99 -11.35 -2.40 -5.09
C ALA A 99 -11.74 -1.59 -6.35
N GLN A 100 -10.89 -1.65 -7.37
CA GLN A 100 -11.16 -1.02 -8.68
C GLN A 100 -11.90 -1.99 -9.62
N ARG A 101 -12.90 -2.67 -9.10
CA ARG A 101 -13.76 -3.60 -9.85
C ARG A 101 -15.10 -3.76 -9.16
N LEU A 102 -16.09 -4.16 -9.93
CA LEU A 102 -17.41 -4.48 -9.39
C LEU A 102 -17.32 -5.66 -8.42
N HIS A 103 -17.79 -5.45 -7.21
CA HIS A 103 -17.91 -6.50 -6.21
C HIS A 103 -18.99 -7.53 -6.60
N SER A 104 -18.87 -8.77 -6.15
CA SER A 104 -19.95 -9.78 -6.27
C SER A 104 -21.19 -9.38 -5.45
N ALA A 105 -22.29 -10.05 -5.65
CA ALA A 105 -23.60 -9.66 -5.08
C ALA A 105 -23.60 -9.48 -3.56
N TYR A 106 -22.99 -10.42 -2.82
CA TYR A 106 -22.97 -10.36 -1.35
C TYR A 106 -22.17 -9.17 -0.78
N PRO A 107 -20.92 -8.90 -1.17
CA PRO A 107 -20.24 -7.67 -0.76
C PRO A 107 -21.00 -6.40 -1.16
N ARG A 108 -21.59 -6.32 -2.34
CA ARG A 108 -22.40 -5.16 -2.76
C ARG A 108 -23.59 -4.93 -1.83
N TRP A 109 -24.25 -6.00 -1.41
CA TRP A 109 -25.34 -5.90 -0.44
C TRP A 109 -24.84 -5.36 0.90
N LEU A 110 -23.72 -5.88 1.43
CA LEU A 110 -23.11 -5.37 2.66
C LEU A 110 -22.76 -3.88 2.55
N ILE A 111 -22.11 -3.47 1.47
CA ILE A 111 -21.67 -2.08 1.26
C ILE A 111 -22.86 -1.12 1.23
N ARG A 112 -24.00 -1.53 0.65
CA ARG A 112 -25.22 -0.71 0.64
C ARG A 112 -25.81 -0.43 2.02
N GLN A 113 -25.45 -1.20 3.03
CA GLN A 113 -25.90 -1.02 4.42
C GLN A 113 -24.98 -0.11 5.24
N MET A 114 -23.86 0.36 4.67
CA MET A 114 -22.93 1.24 5.35
C MET A 114 -23.49 2.67 5.41
N ASP A 115 -23.22 3.38 6.49
CA ASP A 115 -23.66 4.79 6.67
C ASP A 115 -22.81 5.74 5.83
N ALA A 116 -21.53 5.40 5.62
CA ALA A 116 -20.65 6.09 4.69
C ALA A 116 -19.64 5.13 4.05
N VAL A 117 -19.24 5.42 2.82
CA VAL A 117 -18.19 4.72 2.09
C VAL A 117 -17.10 5.71 1.74
N ILE A 118 -15.86 5.34 2.02
CA ILE A 118 -14.64 6.03 1.57
C ILE A 118 -14.04 5.19 0.46
N ALA A 119 -13.83 5.76 -0.71
CA ALA A 119 -13.09 5.12 -1.79
C ALA A 119 -11.62 5.55 -1.74
N THR A 120 -10.69 4.65 -2.08
CA THR A 120 -9.26 5.00 -2.05
C THR A 120 -8.77 5.60 -3.36
N THR A 121 -9.57 5.54 -4.41
CA THR A 121 -9.31 6.16 -5.72
C THR A 121 -10.63 6.57 -6.36
N GLU A 122 -10.59 7.49 -7.32
CA GLU A 122 -11.74 7.91 -8.12
C GLU A 122 -12.36 6.68 -8.81
N ARG A 123 -11.51 5.81 -9.38
CA ARG A 123 -11.97 4.58 -10.04
C ARG A 123 -12.62 3.61 -9.06
N ALA A 124 -12.13 3.50 -7.83
CA ALA A 124 -12.78 2.67 -6.81
C ALA A 124 -14.17 3.22 -6.41
N ALA A 125 -14.34 4.55 -6.46
CA ALA A 125 -15.61 5.21 -6.17
C ALA A 125 -16.73 4.83 -7.16
N GLU A 126 -16.40 4.56 -8.42
CA GLU A 126 -17.36 4.16 -9.46
C GLU A 126 -18.06 2.82 -9.15
N PHE A 127 -17.45 1.97 -8.34
CA PHE A 127 -17.92 0.60 -8.06
C PHE A 127 -18.66 0.44 -6.73
N VAL A 128 -18.79 1.51 -5.95
CA VAL A 128 -19.43 1.47 -4.62
C VAL A 128 -20.44 2.60 -4.44
N PRO A 129 -21.56 2.35 -3.74
CA PRO A 129 -22.55 3.38 -3.44
C PRO A 129 -22.15 4.23 -2.23
N HIS A 130 -22.86 5.33 -1.99
CA HIS A 130 -22.77 6.18 -0.81
C HIS A 130 -21.37 6.73 -0.53
N VAL A 131 -20.56 6.94 -1.57
CA VAL A 131 -19.22 7.52 -1.43
C VAL A 131 -19.33 8.94 -0.86
N ARG A 132 -18.68 9.17 0.27
CA ARG A 132 -18.60 10.49 0.93
C ARG A 132 -17.32 11.22 0.57
N ALA A 133 -16.24 10.47 0.36
CA ALA A 133 -14.96 11.05 -0.04
C ALA A 133 -14.11 10.02 -0.80
N VAL A 134 -13.22 10.52 -1.63
CA VAL A 134 -12.07 9.77 -2.14
C VAL A 134 -10.87 10.16 -1.28
N VAL A 135 -10.36 9.19 -0.52
CA VAL A 135 -9.22 9.38 0.39
C VAL A 135 -8.16 8.35 0.00
N PRO A 136 -7.10 8.75 -0.70
CA PRO A 136 -6.01 7.86 -1.07
C PRO A 136 -5.33 7.24 0.15
N HIS A 137 -4.89 5.98 0.04
CA HIS A 137 -4.06 5.39 1.08
C HIS A 137 -2.73 6.12 1.19
N GLY A 138 -2.27 6.30 2.43
CA GLY A 138 -1.04 6.97 2.76
C GLY A 138 0.06 6.01 3.21
N VAL A 139 1.30 6.46 2.99
CA VAL A 139 2.52 5.83 3.50
C VAL A 139 2.98 6.51 4.78
N ASP A 140 3.58 5.73 5.67
CA ASP A 140 4.25 6.26 6.87
C ASP A 140 5.59 6.90 6.45
N THR A 141 5.58 8.22 6.34
CA THR A 141 6.72 9.00 5.87
C THR A 141 7.84 9.14 6.90
N ASP A 142 7.60 8.80 8.16
CA ASP A 142 8.65 8.75 9.19
C ASP A 142 9.43 7.44 9.08
N VAL A 143 8.75 6.36 8.73
CA VAL A 143 9.35 5.03 8.51
C VAL A 143 10.05 4.97 7.16
N PHE A 144 9.35 5.35 6.08
CA PHE A 144 9.90 5.44 4.74
C PHE A 144 10.41 6.86 4.49
N SER A 145 11.73 7.03 4.56
CA SER A 145 12.42 8.33 4.43
C SER A 145 13.70 8.18 3.63
N PRO A 146 14.15 9.22 2.91
CA PRO A 146 15.38 9.18 2.15
C PRO A 146 16.61 8.87 3.01
N ALA A 147 17.62 8.22 2.43
CA ALA A 147 18.92 8.10 3.04
C ALA A 147 19.69 9.43 2.89
N THR A 148 20.48 9.80 3.89
CA THR A 148 21.40 10.95 3.81
C THR A 148 22.42 10.76 2.68
N ASN A 149 22.89 9.51 2.50
CA ASN A 149 23.73 9.11 1.40
C ASN A 149 23.25 7.76 0.85
N ARG A 150 22.59 7.79 -0.30
CA ARG A 150 22.03 6.60 -0.95
C ARG A 150 23.09 5.59 -1.35
N GLY A 151 24.23 6.06 -1.90
CA GLY A 151 25.33 5.20 -2.31
C GLY A 151 25.91 4.41 -1.13
N ALA A 152 26.20 5.09 -0.02
CA ALA A 152 26.67 4.43 1.20
C ALA A 152 25.61 3.47 1.78
N ALA A 153 24.33 3.83 1.74
CA ALA A 153 23.25 2.96 2.18
C ALA A 153 23.14 1.69 1.29
N TRP A 154 23.37 1.82 -0.01
CA TRP A 154 23.39 0.69 -0.93
C TRP A 154 24.58 -0.24 -0.68
N GLU A 155 25.78 0.34 -0.53
CA GLU A 155 27.01 -0.41 -0.24
C GLU A 155 26.86 -1.26 1.04
N GLN A 156 26.27 -0.70 2.09
CA GLN A 156 26.01 -1.41 3.36
C GLN A 156 25.11 -2.63 3.22
N LEU A 157 24.27 -2.70 2.17
CA LEU A 157 23.42 -3.87 1.92
C LEU A 157 24.19 -5.04 1.28
N GLY A 158 25.36 -4.81 0.70
CA GLY A 158 26.26 -5.85 0.20
C GLY A 158 25.82 -6.57 -1.08
N PHE A 159 24.87 -6.02 -1.85
CA PHE A 159 24.40 -6.64 -3.09
C PHE A 159 25.33 -6.41 -4.30
N GLY A 160 26.37 -5.59 -4.13
CA GLY A 160 27.30 -5.22 -5.21
C GLY A 160 26.76 -4.12 -6.13
N GLY A 161 27.56 -3.74 -7.12
CA GLY A 161 27.23 -2.62 -8.03
C GLY A 161 27.12 -1.26 -7.33
N THR A 162 26.62 -0.27 -8.07
CA THR A 162 26.47 1.11 -7.60
C THR A 162 25.02 1.60 -7.58
N HIS A 163 24.11 0.86 -8.24
CA HIS A 163 22.69 1.23 -8.39
C HIS A 163 21.80 0.03 -8.13
N GLY A 164 20.96 0.14 -7.10
CA GLY A 164 19.95 -0.89 -6.80
C GLY A 164 18.63 -0.61 -7.51
N ILE A 165 18.11 -1.61 -8.21
CA ILE A 165 16.78 -1.59 -8.83
C ILE A 165 15.97 -2.73 -8.21
N ALA A 166 14.75 -2.50 -7.74
CA ALA A 166 13.99 -3.58 -7.13
C ALA A 166 12.54 -3.67 -7.60
N THR A 167 12.02 -4.92 -7.60
CA THR A 167 10.59 -5.20 -7.54
C THR A 167 10.27 -5.88 -6.21
N VAL A 168 9.17 -5.50 -5.58
CA VAL A 168 8.77 -5.99 -4.26
C VAL A 168 7.36 -6.55 -4.32
N GLY A 169 7.20 -7.81 -3.90
CA GLY A 169 5.89 -8.44 -3.84
C GLY A 169 5.95 -9.95 -4.04
N ARG A 170 4.81 -10.62 -3.88
CA ARG A 170 4.72 -12.07 -4.11
C ARG A 170 5.10 -12.41 -5.55
N ILE A 171 5.97 -13.40 -5.72
CA ILE A 171 6.41 -13.88 -7.04
C ILE A 171 5.28 -14.69 -7.67
N ARG A 172 4.63 -14.10 -8.68
CA ARG A 172 3.54 -14.71 -9.45
C ARG A 172 3.23 -13.89 -10.72
N PRO A 173 2.63 -14.48 -11.75
CA PRO A 173 2.36 -13.80 -13.03
C PRO A 173 1.55 -12.51 -12.88
N GLU A 174 0.54 -12.49 -12.01
CA GLU A 174 -0.32 -11.30 -11.81
C GLU A 174 0.44 -10.10 -11.25
N LYS A 175 1.57 -10.34 -10.56
CA LYS A 175 2.45 -9.28 -10.04
C LYS A 175 3.53 -8.85 -11.04
N GLY A 176 3.58 -9.48 -12.22
CA GLY A 176 4.47 -9.08 -13.30
C GLY A 176 5.96 -9.30 -13.02
N THR A 177 6.29 -10.29 -12.18
CA THR A 177 7.69 -10.61 -11.88
C THR A 177 8.44 -11.04 -13.15
N ASP A 178 7.77 -11.71 -14.07
CA ASP A 178 8.30 -12.06 -15.41
C ASP A 178 8.58 -10.83 -16.26
N LEU A 179 7.70 -9.84 -16.24
CA LEU A 179 7.89 -8.57 -16.94
C LEU A 179 9.07 -7.77 -16.36
N PHE A 180 9.22 -7.80 -15.02
CA PHE A 180 10.39 -7.21 -14.38
C PHE A 180 11.67 -7.90 -14.84
N VAL A 181 11.73 -9.23 -14.80
CA VAL A 181 12.90 -10.00 -15.25
C VAL A 181 13.20 -9.66 -16.70
N GLU A 182 12.20 -9.67 -17.59
CA GLU A 182 12.39 -9.34 -19.01
C GLU A 182 12.93 -7.91 -19.20
N ALA A 183 12.41 -6.94 -18.47
CA ALA A 183 12.90 -5.55 -18.50
C ALA A 183 14.35 -5.46 -18.03
N MET A 184 14.71 -6.17 -16.95
CA MET A 184 16.07 -6.15 -16.40
C MET A 184 17.07 -6.90 -17.29
N LEU A 185 16.66 -7.96 -17.99
CA LEU A 185 17.52 -8.63 -19.00
C LEU A 185 17.92 -7.69 -20.13
N ARG A 186 17.11 -6.67 -20.44
CA ARG A 186 17.43 -5.62 -21.43
C ARG A 186 18.27 -4.50 -20.82
N LEU A 187 17.93 -4.05 -19.60
CA LEU A 187 18.55 -2.91 -18.93
C LEU A 187 19.98 -3.19 -18.43
N LEU A 188 20.18 -4.34 -17.77
CA LEU A 188 21.43 -4.61 -17.08
C LEU A 188 22.66 -4.64 -18.00
N PRO A 189 22.62 -5.15 -19.25
CA PRO A 189 23.76 -5.06 -20.17
C PRO A 189 24.18 -3.62 -20.47
N GLU A 190 23.23 -2.68 -20.54
CA GLU A 190 23.48 -1.26 -20.81
C GLU A 190 23.96 -0.48 -19.56
N ARG A 191 23.80 -1.06 -18.36
CA ARG A 191 24.16 -0.46 -17.06
C ARG A 191 25.02 -1.41 -16.21
N PRO A 192 26.32 -1.52 -16.47
CA PRO A 192 27.20 -2.48 -15.78
C PRO A 192 27.23 -2.31 -14.25
N GLY A 193 27.03 -1.11 -13.74
CA GLY A 193 26.95 -0.83 -12.29
C GLY A 193 25.60 -1.10 -11.65
N ALA A 194 24.56 -1.49 -12.40
CA ALA A 194 23.24 -1.77 -11.84
C ALA A 194 23.09 -3.22 -11.39
N VAL A 195 22.41 -3.40 -10.25
CA VAL A 195 21.99 -4.70 -9.70
C VAL A 195 20.48 -4.68 -9.49
N ALA A 196 19.78 -5.69 -9.96
CA ALA A 196 18.33 -5.82 -9.85
C ALA A 196 17.94 -6.87 -8.81
N LEU A 197 16.98 -6.55 -7.96
CA LEU A 197 16.50 -7.39 -6.87
C LEU A 197 15.03 -7.79 -7.08
N VAL A 198 14.76 -9.08 -7.07
CA VAL A 198 13.41 -9.64 -6.97
C VAL A 198 13.16 -10.00 -5.52
N ILE A 199 12.33 -9.19 -4.84
CA ILE A 199 12.06 -9.31 -3.41
C ILE A 199 10.67 -9.85 -3.20
N GLY A 200 10.58 -11.01 -2.57
CA GLY A 200 9.33 -11.69 -2.26
C GLY A 200 9.43 -13.19 -2.41
N ARG A 201 8.34 -13.87 -2.11
CA ARG A 201 8.25 -15.32 -2.09
C ARG A 201 7.27 -15.84 -3.13
N ALA A 202 7.63 -16.92 -3.79
CA ALA A 202 6.70 -17.73 -4.55
C ALA A 202 5.86 -18.59 -3.59
N GLY A 203 4.54 -18.62 -3.78
CA GLY A 203 3.72 -19.64 -3.10
C GLY A 203 3.86 -20.97 -3.86
N GLY A 204 3.62 -22.11 -3.19
CA GLY A 204 3.90 -23.44 -3.74
C GLY A 204 3.45 -23.68 -5.18
N LYS A 205 2.27 -23.20 -5.57
CA LYS A 205 1.77 -23.28 -6.96
C LYS A 205 2.56 -22.44 -7.98
N HIS A 206 3.45 -21.55 -7.54
CA HIS A 206 4.25 -20.66 -8.35
C HIS A 206 5.76 -20.98 -8.32
N GLU A 207 6.17 -22.08 -7.69
CA GLU A 207 7.59 -22.50 -7.64
C GLU A 207 8.13 -22.79 -9.04
N ALA A 208 7.37 -23.46 -9.91
CA ALA A 208 7.77 -23.71 -11.29
C ALA A 208 7.94 -22.40 -12.09
N PHE A 209 7.12 -21.38 -11.80
CA PHE A 209 7.26 -20.06 -12.39
C PHE A 209 8.56 -19.39 -11.94
N LEU A 210 8.89 -19.42 -10.66
CA LEU A 210 10.15 -18.91 -10.12
C LEU A 210 11.36 -19.62 -10.73
N THR A 211 11.32 -20.96 -10.81
CA THR A 211 12.40 -21.76 -11.41
C THR A 211 12.65 -21.36 -12.87
N LYS A 212 11.58 -21.17 -13.64
CA LYS A 212 11.69 -20.70 -15.02
C LYS A 212 12.37 -19.33 -15.12
N LEU A 213 12.01 -18.39 -14.25
CA LEU A 213 12.61 -17.04 -14.25
C LEU A 213 14.11 -17.10 -13.90
N LYS A 214 14.49 -17.90 -12.91
CA LYS A 214 15.90 -18.09 -12.55
C LYS A 214 16.71 -18.67 -13.71
N ALA A 215 16.17 -19.68 -14.39
CA ALA A 215 16.83 -20.28 -15.56
C ALA A 215 17.01 -19.27 -16.71
N GLN A 216 16.05 -18.36 -16.92
CA GLN A 216 16.20 -17.29 -17.92
C GLN A 216 17.34 -16.31 -17.58
N VAL A 217 17.46 -15.93 -16.31
CA VAL A 217 18.52 -15.05 -15.82
C VAL A 217 19.89 -15.71 -15.93
N GLU A 218 19.99 -16.99 -15.59
CA GLU A 218 21.20 -17.78 -15.71
C GLU A 218 21.64 -17.93 -17.16
N ALA A 219 20.71 -18.27 -18.07
CA ALA A 219 20.97 -18.37 -19.49
C ALA A 219 21.46 -17.06 -20.12
N ALA A 220 21.07 -15.92 -19.57
CA ALA A 220 21.52 -14.59 -19.98
C ALA A 220 22.89 -14.20 -19.36
N GLY A 221 23.46 -14.99 -18.48
CA GLY A 221 24.72 -14.69 -17.78
C GLY A 221 24.60 -13.55 -16.77
N LEU A 222 23.40 -13.30 -16.22
CA LEU A 222 23.11 -12.18 -15.32
C LEU A 222 22.79 -12.60 -13.88
N ALA A 223 23.08 -13.86 -13.50
CA ALA A 223 22.75 -14.41 -12.20
C ALA A 223 23.38 -13.65 -11.00
N GLU A 224 24.54 -13.01 -11.21
CA GLU A 224 25.20 -12.19 -10.18
C GLU A 224 24.65 -10.77 -10.05
N ARG A 225 23.83 -10.34 -11.03
CA ARG A 225 23.31 -8.96 -11.11
C ARG A 225 21.78 -8.87 -11.10
N LEU A 226 21.07 -9.99 -11.30
CA LEU A 226 19.64 -10.08 -11.13
C LEU A 226 19.33 -11.15 -10.06
N LEU A 227 19.15 -10.68 -8.84
CA LEU A 227 19.13 -11.50 -7.64
C LEU A 227 17.71 -11.77 -7.16
N PHE A 228 17.39 -13.03 -6.88
CA PHE A 228 16.15 -13.44 -6.20
C PHE A 228 16.40 -13.53 -4.70
N VAL A 229 16.11 -12.44 -3.98
CA VAL A 229 16.48 -12.27 -2.57
C VAL A 229 15.59 -13.09 -1.62
N GLY A 230 14.39 -13.47 -2.08
CA GLY A 230 13.41 -14.11 -1.22
C GLY A 230 12.59 -13.10 -0.41
N GLU A 231 12.01 -13.55 0.69
CA GLU A 231 11.20 -12.69 1.56
C GLU A 231 12.11 -11.79 2.40
N TYR A 232 11.88 -10.48 2.31
CA TYR A 232 12.64 -9.49 3.07
C TYR A 232 11.87 -9.10 4.32
N PRO A 233 12.50 -9.02 5.50
CA PRO A 233 11.80 -8.65 6.73
C PRO A 233 11.15 -7.27 6.61
N ALA A 234 9.88 -7.17 7.00
CA ALA A 234 9.13 -5.92 6.88
C ALA A 234 9.78 -4.75 7.65
N ALA A 235 10.46 -5.03 8.76
CA ALA A 235 11.19 -4.03 9.55
C ALA A 235 12.43 -3.47 8.82
N ASP A 236 13.01 -4.23 7.90
CA ASP A 236 14.22 -3.85 7.16
C ASP A 236 13.88 -3.28 5.77
N LEU A 237 12.64 -3.47 5.30
CA LEU A 237 12.21 -2.94 4.00
C LEU A 237 12.42 -1.42 3.84
N PRO A 238 12.20 -0.57 4.85
CA PRO A 238 12.51 0.86 4.75
C PRO A 238 14.00 1.15 4.53
N LYS A 239 14.91 0.37 5.14
CA LYS A 239 16.36 0.51 4.95
C LYS A 239 16.75 0.14 3.52
N LEU A 240 16.18 -0.94 2.99
CA LEU A 240 16.38 -1.32 1.60
C LEU A 240 15.81 -0.26 0.66
N MET A 241 14.57 0.18 0.88
CA MET A 241 13.89 1.11 -0.01
C MET A 241 14.68 2.40 -0.20
N ARG A 242 15.18 3.02 0.88
CA ARG A 242 15.97 4.26 0.80
C ARG A 242 17.32 4.12 0.11
N ALA A 243 17.84 2.89 -0.02
CA ALA A 243 19.11 2.60 -0.67
C ALA A 243 18.95 2.36 -2.18
N LEU A 244 17.75 2.09 -2.67
CA LEU A 244 17.48 1.86 -4.09
C LEU A 244 17.64 3.13 -4.92
N SER A 245 18.07 2.97 -6.17
CA SER A 245 18.03 4.02 -7.19
C SER A 245 16.70 4.08 -7.93
N LEU A 246 16.01 2.94 -8.05
CA LEU A 246 14.75 2.81 -8.77
C LEU A 246 13.92 1.64 -8.25
N VAL A 247 12.61 1.82 -8.22
CA VAL A 247 11.65 0.73 -8.04
C VAL A 247 10.91 0.48 -9.36
N VAL A 248 10.77 -0.79 -9.75
CA VAL A 248 10.04 -1.19 -10.97
C VAL A 248 8.94 -2.17 -10.60
N GLN A 249 7.69 -1.77 -10.80
CA GLN A 249 6.51 -2.56 -10.46
C GLN A 249 5.61 -2.72 -11.68
N LEU A 250 5.54 -3.92 -12.24
CA LEU A 250 4.84 -4.21 -13.48
C LEU A 250 3.65 -5.17 -13.31
N PRO A 251 2.76 -4.98 -12.32
CA PRO A 251 1.63 -5.87 -12.15
C PRO A 251 0.67 -5.80 -13.34
N ARG A 252 0.07 -6.94 -13.69
CA ARG A 252 -1.04 -7.01 -14.66
C ARG A 252 -2.36 -6.55 -14.05
N TYR A 253 -2.46 -6.62 -12.73
CA TYR A 253 -3.57 -6.09 -11.94
C TYR A 253 -3.07 -5.67 -10.55
N GLU A 254 -3.48 -4.48 -10.13
CA GLU A 254 -3.26 -3.95 -8.80
C GLU A 254 -4.50 -3.19 -8.31
N GLY A 255 -4.81 -3.27 -7.03
CA GLY A 255 -5.93 -2.52 -6.44
C GLY A 255 -5.54 -1.08 -6.13
N TYR A 256 -4.38 -0.89 -5.54
CA TYR A 256 -3.84 0.43 -5.18
C TYR A 256 -2.34 0.50 -5.44
N GLY A 257 -1.53 -0.34 -4.78
CA GLY A 257 -0.10 -0.49 -5.00
C GLY A 257 0.77 0.38 -4.11
N MET A 258 1.04 -0.07 -2.88
CA MET A 258 1.81 0.70 -1.90
C MET A 258 3.30 0.82 -2.23
N VAL A 259 3.90 -0.15 -2.91
CA VAL A 259 5.35 -0.22 -3.12
C VAL A 259 5.93 1.01 -3.84
N PRO A 260 5.35 1.51 -4.95
CA PRO A 260 5.82 2.77 -5.55
C PRO A 260 5.68 3.96 -4.60
N LEU A 261 4.66 3.98 -3.75
CA LEU A 261 4.47 5.06 -2.79
C LEU A 261 5.51 5.00 -1.65
N GLU A 262 5.85 3.81 -1.17
CA GLU A 262 6.94 3.58 -0.22
C GLU A 262 8.30 3.99 -0.80
N ALA A 263 8.52 3.75 -2.10
CA ALA A 263 9.69 4.21 -2.84
C ALA A 263 9.74 5.75 -2.90
N LEU A 264 8.67 6.40 -3.34
CA LEU A 264 8.59 7.87 -3.41
C LEU A 264 8.81 8.52 -2.05
N ALA A 265 8.24 7.98 -0.98
CA ALA A 265 8.47 8.44 0.38
C ALA A 265 9.93 8.31 0.81
N SER A 266 10.65 7.32 0.27
CA SER A 266 12.09 7.13 0.46
C SER A 266 12.96 7.95 -0.53
N GLY A 267 12.35 8.87 -1.29
CA GLY A 267 13.02 9.67 -2.31
C GLY A 267 13.45 8.87 -3.54
N VAL A 268 12.85 7.70 -3.78
CA VAL A 268 13.19 6.80 -4.89
C VAL A 268 12.12 6.88 -5.97
N PRO A 269 12.48 7.21 -7.21
CA PRO A 269 11.54 7.21 -8.33
C PRO A 269 11.10 5.78 -8.68
N PHE A 270 10.04 5.67 -9.49
CA PHE A 270 9.54 4.37 -9.90
C PHE A 270 9.18 4.29 -11.39
N VAL A 271 9.18 3.07 -11.91
CA VAL A 271 8.51 2.69 -13.16
C VAL A 271 7.41 1.70 -12.81
N GLY A 272 6.21 1.94 -13.30
CA GLY A 272 5.06 1.08 -13.06
C GLY A 272 4.25 0.81 -14.32
N SER A 273 3.56 -0.33 -14.38
CA SER A 273 2.52 -0.54 -15.38
C SER A 273 1.29 0.33 -15.09
N ASP A 274 0.44 0.58 -16.09
CA ASP A 274 -0.84 1.31 -15.93
C ASP A 274 -1.84 0.45 -15.13
N ALA A 275 -1.58 0.35 -13.83
CA ALA A 275 -2.37 -0.42 -12.87
C ALA A 275 -2.44 0.30 -11.52
N GLY A 276 -3.41 -0.05 -10.70
CA GLY A 276 -3.58 0.53 -9.37
C GLY A 276 -3.77 2.05 -9.40
N TYR A 277 -3.00 2.75 -8.59
CA TYR A 277 -3.01 4.22 -8.52
C TYR A 277 -1.68 4.82 -9.01
N TYR A 278 -0.93 4.05 -9.80
CA TYR A 278 0.42 4.43 -10.27
C TYR A 278 0.42 5.69 -11.15
N GLY A 279 -0.64 5.89 -11.94
CA GLY A 279 -0.83 7.13 -12.71
C GLY A 279 -0.80 8.38 -11.81
N ALA A 280 -1.54 8.37 -10.70
CA ALA A 280 -1.54 9.45 -9.71
C ALA A 280 -0.18 9.59 -9.00
N PHE A 281 0.45 8.46 -8.65
CA PHE A 281 1.77 8.50 -8.00
C PHE A 281 2.85 9.10 -8.88
N SER A 282 2.78 8.93 -10.20
CA SER A 282 3.80 9.41 -11.14
C SER A 282 3.92 10.94 -11.20
N ASN A 283 2.92 11.68 -10.70
CA ASN A 283 2.85 13.14 -10.81
C ASN A 283 3.02 13.64 -12.25
N GLY A 284 2.26 13.05 -13.17
CA GLY A 284 2.37 13.38 -14.59
C GLY A 284 3.74 13.02 -15.19
N GLY A 285 4.41 12.02 -14.65
CA GLY A 285 5.71 11.55 -15.12
C GLY A 285 6.93 12.27 -14.51
N ARG A 286 6.72 13.15 -13.51
CA ARG A 286 7.79 13.93 -12.87
C ARG A 286 8.62 13.09 -11.90
N VAL A 287 7.98 12.22 -11.12
CA VAL A 287 8.63 11.41 -10.08
C VAL A 287 8.55 9.91 -10.33
N GLY A 288 7.90 9.50 -11.41
CA GLY A 288 7.79 8.12 -11.86
C GLY A 288 7.29 8.05 -13.28
N LYS A 289 7.46 6.91 -13.93
CA LYS A 289 6.98 6.64 -15.28
C LYS A 289 5.95 5.52 -15.25
N VAL A 290 4.87 5.69 -15.99
CA VAL A 290 3.84 4.65 -16.17
C VAL A 290 3.86 4.18 -17.61
N VAL A 291 3.91 2.86 -17.79
CA VAL A 291 3.98 2.19 -19.10
C VAL A 291 2.75 1.31 -19.31
N PRO A 292 2.39 0.98 -20.56
CA PRO A 292 1.26 0.10 -20.82
C PRO A 292 1.41 -1.27 -20.14
N LEU A 293 0.28 -1.91 -19.84
CA LEU A 293 0.27 -3.27 -19.28
C LEU A 293 1.03 -4.26 -20.19
N GLY A 294 1.93 -5.05 -19.60
CA GLY A 294 2.69 -6.05 -20.33
C GLY A 294 3.90 -5.53 -21.10
N ALA A 295 4.17 -4.23 -21.11
CA ALA A 295 5.21 -3.59 -21.91
C ALA A 295 6.57 -3.60 -21.18
N ALA A 296 7.23 -4.76 -21.11
CA ALA A 296 8.53 -4.90 -20.43
C ALA A 296 9.64 -4.07 -21.11
N GLU A 297 9.64 -3.96 -22.45
CA GLU A 297 10.60 -3.14 -23.19
C GLU A 297 10.44 -1.65 -22.86
N ALA A 298 9.21 -1.13 -22.89
CA ALA A 298 8.94 0.25 -22.52
C ALA A 298 9.33 0.51 -21.05
N ALA A 299 9.17 -0.48 -20.16
CA ALA A 299 9.61 -0.37 -18.77
C ALA A 299 11.14 -0.29 -18.66
N ALA A 300 11.90 -1.06 -19.46
CA ALA A 300 13.34 -0.96 -19.50
C ALA A 300 13.81 0.42 -19.98
N GLN A 301 13.23 0.95 -21.06
CA GLN A 301 13.54 2.28 -21.59
C GLN A 301 13.19 3.39 -20.58
N ALA A 302 12.02 3.31 -19.95
CA ALA A 302 11.60 4.25 -18.90
C ALA A 302 12.55 4.21 -17.69
N ALA A 303 13.01 3.02 -17.29
CA ALA A 303 13.96 2.83 -16.21
C ALA A 303 15.33 3.43 -16.55
N LEU A 304 15.86 3.18 -17.74
CA LEU A 304 17.10 3.79 -18.24
C LEU A 304 17.00 5.31 -18.21
N SER A 305 15.91 5.88 -18.75
CA SER A 305 15.71 7.34 -18.78
C SER A 305 15.68 8.00 -17.38
N LEU A 306 15.18 7.29 -16.35
CA LEU A 306 15.19 7.81 -14.97
C LEU A 306 16.57 7.69 -14.33
N LEU A 307 17.29 6.61 -14.62
CA LEU A 307 18.66 6.39 -14.09
C LEU A 307 19.70 7.31 -14.72
N GLU A 308 19.45 7.80 -15.94
CA GLU A 308 20.33 8.68 -16.73
C GLU A 308 20.13 10.17 -16.45
N ARG A 309 19.13 10.53 -15.70
CA ARG A 309 18.90 11.94 -15.33
C ARG A 309 20.10 12.49 -14.57
N GLU A 310 20.51 13.69 -14.94
CA GLU A 310 21.60 14.40 -14.26
C GLU A 310 21.13 15.00 -12.91
N ASP A 311 19.84 15.30 -12.80
CA ASP A 311 19.22 15.95 -11.63
C ASP A 311 18.69 14.94 -10.58
N GLN A 312 19.45 13.87 -10.27
CA GLN A 312 19.03 12.81 -9.35
C GLN A 312 18.61 13.31 -7.96
N THR A 313 19.29 14.35 -7.43
CA THR A 313 18.93 14.95 -6.15
C THR A 313 17.57 15.64 -6.23
N ALA A 314 17.35 16.46 -7.23
CA ALA A 314 16.08 17.15 -7.42
C ALA A 314 14.91 16.15 -7.67
N LEU A 315 15.17 15.07 -8.40
CA LEU A 315 14.21 13.99 -8.59
C LEU A 315 13.85 13.31 -7.26
N SER A 316 14.84 13.04 -6.42
CA SER A 316 14.65 12.44 -5.10
C SER A 316 13.83 13.35 -4.17
N GLU A 317 14.14 14.62 -4.13
CA GLU A 317 13.41 15.62 -3.34
C GLU A 317 11.97 15.77 -3.83
N ALA A 318 11.77 15.84 -5.14
CA ALA A 318 10.42 15.90 -5.73
C ALA A 318 9.58 14.65 -5.43
N ALA A 319 10.20 13.46 -5.48
CA ALA A 319 9.54 12.20 -5.13
C ALA A 319 9.08 12.20 -3.66
N ARG A 320 9.99 12.57 -2.75
CA ARG A 320 9.69 12.71 -1.31
C ARG A 320 8.59 13.72 -1.06
N HIS A 321 8.72 14.91 -1.60
CA HIS A 321 7.75 16.00 -1.42
C HIS A 321 6.35 15.58 -1.89
N TRP A 322 6.25 14.92 -3.06
CA TRP A 322 4.98 14.43 -3.58
C TRP A 322 4.31 13.40 -2.67
N ALA A 323 5.08 12.44 -2.15
CA ALA A 323 4.58 11.44 -1.23
C ALA A 323 4.10 12.07 0.10
N GLU A 324 4.87 12.99 0.68
CA GLU A 324 4.52 13.65 1.94
C GLU A 324 3.24 14.46 1.86
N HIS A 325 3.10 15.28 0.80
CA HIS A 325 2.00 16.23 0.72
C HIS A 325 0.68 15.60 0.25
N ARG A 326 0.75 14.56 -0.57
CA ARG A 326 -0.45 13.97 -1.19
C ARG A 326 -0.83 12.61 -0.62
N PHE A 327 0.14 11.86 -0.11
CA PHE A 327 -0.02 10.44 0.19
C PHE A 327 0.63 10.05 1.51
N SER A 328 0.80 10.95 2.46
CA SER A 328 1.24 10.57 3.81
C SER A 328 0.10 9.89 4.57
N ALA A 329 0.45 9.03 5.53
CA ALA A 329 -0.51 8.43 6.46
C ALA A 329 -1.31 9.49 7.23
N ARG A 330 -0.69 10.66 7.47
CA ARG A 330 -1.36 11.82 8.08
C ARG A 330 -2.44 12.38 7.15
N ALA A 331 -2.13 12.59 5.88
CA ALA A 331 -3.11 13.10 4.91
C ALA A 331 -4.30 12.13 4.74
N GLU A 332 -4.04 10.80 4.73
CA GLU A 332 -5.10 9.78 4.74
C GLU A 332 -5.95 9.89 6.01
N ALA A 333 -5.32 9.98 7.18
CA ALA A 333 -6.04 10.10 8.46
C ALA A 333 -6.90 11.36 8.50
N ASP A 334 -6.38 12.51 8.06
CA ASP A 334 -7.10 13.80 8.01
C ASP A 334 -8.32 13.71 7.07
N GLY A 335 -8.17 13.08 5.90
CA GLY A 335 -9.27 12.86 4.97
C GLY A 335 -10.36 11.93 5.51
N ILE A 336 -9.97 10.87 6.21
CA ILE A 336 -10.90 9.96 6.89
C ILE A 336 -11.63 10.67 8.04
N GLU A 337 -10.91 11.46 8.83
CA GLU A 337 -11.46 12.23 9.95
C GLU A 337 -12.50 13.26 9.50
N ALA A 338 -12.30 13.89 8.36
CA ALA A 338 -13.30 14.77 7.76
C ALA A 338 -14.63 14.04 7.51
N VAL A 339 -14.58 12.77 7.09
CA VAL A 339 -15.81 11.95 6.93
C VAL A 339 -16.45 11.62 8.26
N TYR A 340 -15.68 11.34 9.30
CA TYR A 340 -16.21 11.09 10.66
C TYR A 340 -16.91 12.34 11.20
N ASN A 341 -16.27 13.49 11.12
CA ASN A 341 -16.82 14.77 11.60
C ASN A 341 -18.13 15.11 10.88
N ALA A 342 -18.15 14.96 9.55
CA ALA A 342 -19.36 15.18 8.76
C ALA A 342 -20.51 14.20 9.10
N LEU A 343 -20.22 13.00 9.61
CA LEU A 343 -21.24 12.08 10.13
C LEU A 343 -21.74 12.53 11.50
N TRP A 344 -20.88 12.92 12.42
CA TRP A 344 -21.25 13.38 13.76
C TRP A 344 -22.04 14.68 13.75
N GLU A 345 -21.75 15.61 12.82
CA GLU A 345 -22.48 16.87 12.65
C GLU A 345 -23.92 16.68 12.14
N ARG A 346 -24.22 15.56 11.49
CA ARG A 346 -25.55 15.26 10.92
C ARG A 346 -26.46 14.44 11.84
N GLY A 347 -25.92 13.91 12.91
CA GLY A 347 -26.64 13.09 13.89
C GLY A 347 -27.11 13.86 15.07
#